data_9c4ed666c5f4ddfc17931d4a8b04dac0
#
_entry.id   9c4ed666c5f4ddfc17931d4a8b04dac0
#
_cell.length_a   1.000
_cell.length_b   1.000
_cell.length_c   1.000
_cell.angle_alpha   90.00
_cell.angle_beta   90.00
_cell.angle_gamma   90.00
#
_symmetry.space_group_name_H-M   'P 1'
#
loop_
_entity.id
_entity.type
_entity.pdbx_description
1 polymer ?
#
loop_
_entity_poly.entity_id
_entity_poly.type
_entity_poly.pdbx_seq_one_letter_code
_entity_poly.pdbx_strand_id
1 'polypeptide(L)'
;MTEYSGAGDPKRTLELLWGVRERPRRGPKPRLTAEEIVRAAIRLADAEGLDGLSIRRIAEELGVSPMSIYTYVPGKAELVDVMVDRAFGELAPPGHGSWRARLEHIARDNWALFHRHPWLLQITTVRPPLGPNTCAKFEYELRAVDGLGLGDVEMDSVVALVTGFAESAARVSVNAAEAERRSGMTDEQWWEASAPLLETLVNEDDYPLGTRVGAAVGNEYGSAVAPGRAFEFGLARVLDGIEALVSSR
;
A
#
# COMPACT_ATOMS: atom_id res chain seq x y z
N MET A 1 16.15 4.04 3.89
CA MET A 1 15.78 4.60 5.22
C MET A 1 14.27 4.53 5.33
N THR A 2 13.71 4.05 6.43
CA THR A 2 12.24 3.96 6.59
C THR A 2 11.67 5.36 6.78
N GLU A 3 10.75 5.77 5.92
CA GLU A 3 9.99 7.02 6.08
C GLU A 3 8.77 6.78 6.95
N TYR A 4 8.37 7.77 7.72
CA TYR A 4 7.21 7.70 8.61
C TYR A 4 6.17 8.75 8.20
N SER A 5 4.93 8.32 8.01
CA SER A 5 3.80 9.25 7.90
C SER A 5 3.59 9.98 9.23
N GLY A 6 3.21 11.26 9.14
CA GLY A 6 3.04 12.12 10.32
C GLY A 6 4.36 12.52 11.01
N ALA A 7 5.49 12.44 10.32
CA ALA A 7 6.80 12.89 10.84
C ALA A 7 6.99 14.42 10.77
N GLY A 8 6.20 15.11 9.93
CA GLY A 8 6.22 16.57 9.80
C GLY A 8 5.46 17.31 10.89
N ASP A 9 5.35 18.63 10.74
CA ASP A 9 4.51 19.47 11.61
C ASP A 9 3.02 19.18 11.34
N PRO A 10 2.24 18.66 12.30
CA PRO A 10 0.86 18.23 12.05
C PRO A 10 -0.06 19.34 11.54
N LYS A 11 0.16 20.59 12.03
CA LYS A 11 -0.65 21.73 11.60
C LYS A 11 -0.34 22.10 10.16
N ARG A 12 0.93 22.15 9.79
CA ARG A 12 1.36 22.47 8.43
C ARG A 12 0.93 21.38 7.44
N THR A 13 1.03 20.13 7.86
CA THR A 13 0.56 18.99 7.07
C THR A 13 -0.95 19.09 6.80
N LEU A 14 -1.77 19.34 7.81
CA LEU A 14 -3.22 19.52 7.64
C LEU A 14 -3.56 20.73 6.76
N GLU A 15 -2.91 21.89 6.98
CA GLU A 15 -3.11 23.06 6.13
C GLU A 15 -2.80 22.78 4.66
N LEU A 16 -1.78 21.95 4.38
CA LEU A 16 -1.38 21.57 3.03
C LEU A 16 -2.38 20.55 2.42
N LEU A 17 -2.74 19.49 3.16
CA LEU A 17 -3.69 18.47 2.75
C LEU A 17 -5.07 19.04 2.40
N TRP A 18 -5.55 20.02 3.19
CA TRP A 18 -6.87 20.64 3.01
C TRP A 18 -6.87 21.93 2.20
N GLY A 19 -5.71 22.31 1.62
CA GLY A 19 -5.60 23.50 0.76
C GLY A 19 -5.88 24.83 1.48
N VAL A 20 -5.79 24.87 2.81
CA VAL A 20 -6.15 26.05 3.61
C VAL A 20 -5.23 27.26 3.31
N ARG A 21 -4.01 27.00 2.82
CA ARG A 21 -3.02 28.05 2.44
C ARG A 21 -3.18 28.59 1.03
N GLU A 22 -3.93 27.93 0.18
CA GLU A 22 -4.19 28.41 -1.19
C GLU A 22 -5.22 29.53 -1.18
N ARG A 23 -4.82 30.72 -0.69
CA ARG A 23 -5.60 31.93 -0.96
C ARG A 23 -5.52 32.23 -2.46
N PRO A 24 -6.64 32.48 -3.15
CA PRO A 24 -6.61 32.92 -4.54
C PRO A 24 -5.82 34.23 -4.62
N ARG A 25 -4.58 34.18 -5.10
CA ARG A 25 -3.81 35.36 -5.43
C ARG A 25 -4.45 35.99 -6.67
N ARG A 26 -4.94 37.23 -6.56
CA ARG A 26 -5.25 38.09 -7.72
C ARG A 26 -3.93 38.27 -8.48
N GLY A 27 -3.77 37.62 -9.64
CA GLY A 27 -2.57 37.71 -10.46
C GLY A 27 -2.51 36.65 -11.57
N PRO A 28 -1.50 36.66 -12.44
CA PRO A 28 -1.31 35.61 -13.46
C PRO A 28 -1.24 34.24 -12.79
N LYS A 29 -1.71 33.18 -13.52
CA LYS A 29 -1.65 31.79 -13.03
C LYS A 29 -0.22 31.49 -12.53
N PRO A 30 -0.07 30.94 -11.31
CA PRO A 30 1.25 30.56 -10.80
C PRO A 30 1.90 29.58 -11.77
N ARG A 31 3.20 29.73 -11.98
CA ARG A 31 4.01 28.88 -12.84
C ARG A 31 4.15 27.45 -12.30
N LEU A 32 3.79 27.22 -11.04
CA LEU A 32 3.91 25.97 -10.31
C LEU A 32 2.74 25.86 -9.31
N THR A 33 2.25 24.65 -9.11
CA THR A 33 1.19 24.33 -8.15
C THR A 33 1.64 23.21 -7.21
N ALA A 34 1.05 23.10 -6.02
CA ALA A 34 1.29 21.98 -5.12
C ALA A 34 0.95 20.63 -5.79
N GLU A 35 -0.12 20.60 -6.58
CA GLU A 35 -0.56 19.42 -7.34
C GLU A 35 0.50 18.93 -8.35
N GLU A 36 1.16 19.84 -9.06
CA GLU A 36 2.23 19.49 -10.00
C GLU A 36 3.47 18.93 -9.28
N ILE A 37 3.80 19.49 -8.11
CA ILE A 37 4.89 19.01 -7.26
C ILE A 37 4.60 17.59 -6.77
N VAL A 38 3.39 17.35 -6.25
CA VAL A 38 2.98 16.03 -5.73
C VAL A 38 2.98 14.98 -6.84
N ARG A 39 2.44 15.32 -8.03
CA ARG A 39 2.47 14.41 -9.19
C ARG A 39 3.88 14.07 -9.65
N ALA A 40 4.79 15.04 -9.69
CA ALA A 40 6.19 14.77 -10.01
C ALA A 40 6.85 13.88 -8.94
N ALA A 41 6.58 14.14 -7.67
CA ALA A 41 7.08 13.34 -6.56
C ALA A 41 6.58 11.89 -6.61
N ILE A 42 5.31 11.66 -6.92
CA ILE A 42 4.74 10.31 -7.08
C ILE A 42 5.43 9.59 -8.25
N ARG A 43 5.56 10.23 -9.43
CA ARG A 43 6.25 9.61 -10.57
C ARG A 43 7.70 9.22 -10.25
N LEU A 44 8.44 10.08 -9.53
CA LEU A 44 9.80 9.75 -9.09
C LEU A 44 9.82 8.56 -8.12
N ALA A 45 8.89 8.55 -7.16
CA ALA A 45 8.79 7.45 -6.21
C ALA A 45 8.35 6.13 -6.87
N ASP A 46 7.47 6.16 -7.87
CA ASP A 46 7.07 4.99 -8.65
C ASP A 46 8.24 4.41 -9.45
N ALA A 47 9.11 5.28 -9.97
CA ALA A 47 10.25 4.86 -10.79
C ALA A 47 11.45 4.38 -9.95
N GLU A 48 11.71 4.98 -8.80
CA GLU A 48 12.99 4.83 -8.09
C GLU A 48 12.81 4.55 -6.59
N GLY A 49 11.59 4.43 -6.10
CA GLY A 49 11.28 4.32 -4.67
C GLY A 49 11.52 5.63 -3.90
N LEU A 50 11.30 5.58 -2.59
CA LEU A 50 11.50 6.77 -1.73
C LEU A 50 12.96 7.18 -1.55
N ASP A 51 13.91 6.28 -1.78
CA ASP A 51 15.34 6.60 -1.70
C ASP A 51 15.76 7.56 -2.83
N GLY A 52 15.12 7.47 -4.01
CA GLY A 52 15.29 8.38 -5.13
C GLY A 52 14.59 9.74 -4.96
N LEU A 53 13.67 9.86 -3.99
CA LEU A 53 12.85 11.04 -3.80
C LEU A 53 13.59 12.14 -3.00
N SER A 54 13.82 13.30 -3.62
CA SER A 54 14.32 14.49 -2.95
C SER A 54 13.75 15.77 -3.56
N ILE A 55 13.65 16.83 -2.75
CA ILE A 55 13.19 18.15 -3.23
C ILE A 55 14.02 18.65 -4.41
N ARG A 56 15.32 18.36 -4.42
CA ARG A 56 16.20 18.73 -5.53
C ARG A 56 15.82 18.05 -6.83
N ARG A 57 15.59 16.74 -6.80
CA ARG A 57 15.19 15.96 -8.00
C ARG A 57 13.82 16.35 -8.52
N ILE A 58 12.86 16.63 -7.63
CA ILE A 58 11.55 17.15 -8.03
C ILE A 58 11.71 18.50 -8.74
N ALA A 59 12.56 19.39 -8.20
CA ALA A 59 12.83 20.69 -8.80
C ALA A 59 13.50 20.56 -10.18
N GLU A 60 14.44 19.64 -10.34
CA GLU A 60 15.10 19.31 -11.61
C GLU A 60 14.08 18.80 -12.64
N GLU A 61 13.18 17.85 -12.26
CA GLU A 61 12.13 17.34 -13.16
C GLU A 61 11.16 18.44 -13.61
N LEU A 62 10.82 19.38 -12.71
CA LEU A 62 9.88 20.46 -13.01
C LEU A 62 10.55 21.70 -13.65
N GLY A 63 11.88 21.71 -13.79
CA GLY A 63 12.61 22.84 -14.36
C GLY A 63 12.55 24.10 -13.50
N VAL A 64 12.50 23.96 -12.17
CA VAL A 64 12.41 25.07 -11.20
C VAL A 64 13.54 25.02 -10.18
N SER A 65 13.70 26.09 -9.39
CA SER A 65 14.65 26.05 -8.28
C SER A 65 14.06 25.28 -7.08
N PRO A 66 14.90 24.60 -6.25
CA PRO A 66 14.43 23.94 -5.03
C PRO A 66 13.70 24.90 -4.08
N MET A 67 14.11 26.17 -4.01
CA MET A 67 13.43 27.19 -3.21
C MET A 67 11.99 27.44 -3.67
N SER A 68 11.69 27.25 -4.95
CA SER A 68 10.33 27.37 -5.47
C SER A 68 9.43 26.27 -4.90
N ILE A 69 9.95 25.06 -4.70
CA ILE A 69 9.20 23.92 -4.11
C ILE A 69 8.85 24.24 -2.64
N TYR A 70 9.81 24.75 -1.86
CA TYR A 70 9.57 25.09 -0.45
C TYR A 70 8.50 26.16 -0.22
N THR A 71 8.18 26.95 -1.25
CA THR A 71 7.06 27.90 -1.19
C THR A 71 5.70 27.19 -1.07
N TYR A 72 5.58 25.99 -1.62
CA TYR A 72 4.34 25.19 -1.65
C TYR A 72 4.34 24.05 -0.62
N VAL A 73 5.49 23.39 -0.46
CA VAL A 73 5.65 22.22 0.41
C VAL A 73 6.77 22.49 1.41
N PRO A 74 6.46 22.53 2.72
CA PRO A 74 7.44 22.92 3.75
C PRO A 74 8.65 21.98 3.86
N GLY A 75 8.47 20.70 3.54
CA GLY A 75 9.54 19.71 3.62
C GLY A 75 9.16 18.37 2.99
N LYS A 76 10.12 17.42 3.01
CA LYS A 76 9.92 16.08 2.47
C LYS A 76 8.87 15.30 3.27
N ALA A 77 8.82 15.46 4.59
CA ALA A 77 7.87 14.75 5.44
C ALA A 77 6.42 15.13 5.11
N GLU A 78 6.12 16.44 5.02
CA GLU A 78 4.80 16.91 4.62
C GLU A 78 4.46 16.51 3.18
N LEU A 79 5.46 16.49 2.28
CA LEU A 79 5.27 16.02 0.91
C LEU A 79 4.85 14.55 0.87
N VAL A 80 5.51 13.69 1.64
CA VAL A 80 5.19 12.26 1.73
C VAL A 80 3.76 12.06 2.21
N ASP A 81 3.30 12.79 3.22
CA ASP A 81 1.92 12.71 3.70
C ASP A 81 0.91 13.10 2.61
N VAL A 82 1.20 14.15 1.82
CA VAL A 82 0.32 14.55 0.70
C VAL A 82 0.36 13.52 -0.44
N MET A 83 1.52 12.92 -0.72
CA MET A 83 1.63 11.85 -1.71
C MET A 83 0.79 10.63 -1.32
N VAL A 84 0.82 10.22 -0.04
CA VAL A 84 0.00 9.11 0.49
C VAL A 84 -1.49 9.43 0.33
N ASP A 85 -1.93 10.59 0.79
CA ASP A 85 -3.33 11.01 0.66
C ASP A 85 -3.76 11.05 -0.82
N ARG A 86 -2.91 11.57 -1.70
CA ARG A 86 -3.19 11.61 -3.14
C ARG A 86 -3.32 10.22 -3.76
N ALA A 87 -2.44 9.28 -3.40
CA ALA A 87 -2.51 7.90 -3.86
C ALA A 87 -3.81 7.22 -3.39
N PHE A 88 -4.23 7.44 -2.15
CA PHE A 88 -5.52 6.94 -1.65
C PHE A 88 -6.72 7.53 -2.41
N GLY A 89 -6.59 8.72 -2.99
CA GLY A 89 -7.60 9.30 -3.87
C GLY A 89 -7.80 8.57 -5.21
N GLU A 90 -6.95 7.61 -5.54
CA GLU A 90 -7.11 6.75 -6.72
C GLU A 90 -8.01 5.53 -6.46
N LEU A 91 -8.27 5.22 -5.20
CA LEU A 91 -9.18 4.16 -4.80
C LEU A 91 -10.64 4.59 -5.04
N ALA A 92 -11.45 3.65 -5.49
CA ALA A 92 -12.86 3.89 -5.73
C ALA A 92 -13.73 3.24 -4.64
N PRO A 93 -14.82 3.92 -4.20
CA PRO A 93 -15.78 3.27 -3.32
C PRO A 93 -16.36 2.02 -3.98
N PRO A 94 -16.59 0.94 -3.21
CA PRO A 94 -17.22 -0.26 -3.73
C PRO A 94 -18.62 0.05 -4.26
N GLY A 95 -19.00 -0.62 -5.35
CA GLY A 95 -20.35 -0.53 -5.91
C GLY A 95 -21.41 -1.16 -5.00
N HIS A 96 -22.65 -1.24 -5.51
CA HIS A 96 -23.73 -1.93 -4.83
C HIS A 96 -23.45 -3.43 -4.72
N GLY A 97 -23.75 -4.03 -3.56
CA GLY A 97 -23.53 -5.46 -3.32
C GLY A 97 -23.64 -5.82 -1.84
N SER A 98 -23.43 -7.10 -1.55
CA SER A 98 -23.34 -7.57 -0.17
C SER A 98 -22.12 -6.94 0.54
N TRP A 99 -22.15 -6.91 1.85
CA TRP A 99 -21.01 -6.46 2.66
C TRP A 99 -19.73 -7.23 2.30
N ARG A 100 -19.84 -8.54 2.07
CA ARG A 100 -18.72 -9.42 1.66
C ARG A 100 -18.11 -8.96 0.34
N ALA A 101 -18.95 -8.74 -0.68
CA ALA A 101 -18.48 -8.25 -1.99
C ALA A 101 -17.84 -6.84 -1.90
N ARG A 102 -18.37 -5.98 -1.03
CA ARG A 102 -17.78 -4.65 -0.79
C ARG A 102 -16.40 -4.72 -0.12
N LEU A 103 -16.25 -5.55 0.91
CA LEU A 103 -14.95 -5.78 1.57
C LEU A 103 -13.94 -6.47 0.65
N GLU A 104 -14.40 -7.41 -0.18
CA GLU A 104 -13.56 -8.05 -1.20
C GLU A 104 -13.03 -7.03 -2.21
N HIS A 105 -13.89 -6.14 -2.71
CA HIS A 105 -13.48 -5.03 -3.58
C HIS A 105 -12.45 -4.14 -2.90
N ILE A 106 -12.69 -3.71 -1.66
CA ILE A 106 -11.75 -2.88 -0.87
C ILE A 106 -10.39 -3.55 -0.76
N ALA A 107 -10.35 -4.84 -0.43
CA ALA A 107 -9.09 -5.57 -0.31
C ALA A 107 -8.33 -5.63 -1.64
N ARG A 108 -9.03 -5.93 -2.75
CA ARG A 108 -8.43 -6.03 -4.08
C ARG A 108 -7.94 -4.68 -4.60
N ASP A 109 -8.70 -3.61 -4.33
CA ASP A 109 -8.35 -2.27 -4.77
C ASP A 109 -7.12 -1.75 -4.01
N ASN A 110 -7.05 -1.99 -2.69
CA ASN A 110 -5.84 -1.70 -1.90
C ASN A 110 -4.64 -2.55 -2.39
N TRP A 111 -4.83 -3.85 -2.65
CA TRP A 111 -3.80 -4.71 -3.25
C TRP A 111 -3.27 -4.12 -4.56
N ALA A 112 -4.16 -3.72 -5.48
CA ALA A 112 -3.78 -3.12 -6.76
C ALA A 112 -3.06 -1.79 -6.60
N LEU A 113 -3.48 -0.95 -5.63
CA LEU A 113 -2.83 0.31 -5.33
C LEU A 113 -1.37 0.11 -4.88
N PHE A 114 -1.10 -0.83 -4.00
CA PHE A 114 0.26 -1.13 -3.54
C PHE A 114 1.17 -1.67 -4.65
N HIS A 115 0.61 -2.37 -5.64
CA HIS A 115 1.37 -2.78 -6.83
C HIS A 115 1.63 -1.62 -7.78
N ARG A 116 0.71 -0.67 -7.88
CA ARG A 116 0.88 0.56 -8.68
C ARG A 116 1.87 1.51 -8.05
N HIS A 117 1.85 1.61 -6.73
CA HIS A 117 2.68 2.51 -5.93
C HIS A 117 3.46 1.75 -4.84
N PRO A 118 4.49 0.95 -5.22
CA PRO A 118 5.25 0.12 -4.26
C PRO A 118 5.89 0.93 -3.13
N TRP A 119 6.18 2.20 -3.34
CA TRP A 119 6.74 3.09 -2.34
C TRP A 119 5.82 3.30 -1.13
N LEU A 120 4.50 3.13 -1.26
CA LEU A 120 3.57 3.16 -0.13
C LEU A 120 3.93 2.12 0.93
N LEU A 121 4.42 0.96 0.51
CA LEU A 121 4.87 -0.11 1.41
C LEU A 121 6.20 0.20 2.13
N GLN A 122 6.93 1.23 1.72
CA GLN A 122 8.15 1.71 2.37
C GLN A 122 7.86 2.74 3.49
N ILE A 123 6.60 3.17 3.61
CA ILE A 123 6.16 4.14 4.61
C ILE A 123 5.52 3.40 5.78
N THR A 124 5.95 3.74 6.99
CA THR A 124 5.26 3.27 8.20
C THR A 124 4.10 4.22 8.51
N THR A 125 2.88 3.76 8.28
CA THR A 125 1.64 4.55 8.41
C THR A 125 0.97 4.41 9.79
N VAL A 126 1.75 4.42 10.87
CA VAL A 126 1.19 4.38 12.25
C VAL A 126 0.30 5.60 12.54
N ARG A 127 0.61 6.74 11.89
CA ARG A 127 -0.20 7.95 11.94
C ARG A 127 -0.62 8.29 10.52
N PRO A 128 -1.82 7.89 10.09
CA PRO A 128 -2.27 8.16 8.72
C PRO A 128 -2.37 9.67 8.47
N PRO A 129 -2.05 10.15 7.26
CA PRO A 129 -2.30 11.53 6.89
C PRO A 129 -3.81 11.77 6.92
N LEU A 130 -4.26 12.75 7.71
CA LEU A 130 -5.68 13.06 7.87
C LEU A 130 -6.15 14.02 6.76
N GLY A 131 -5.90 13.65 5.52
CA GLY A 131 -6.28 14.40 4.34
C GLY A 131 -7.68 14.03 3.81
N PRO A 132 -8.20 14.79 2.83
CA PRO A 132 -9.54 14.58 2.31
C PRO A 132 -9.75 13.21 1.67
N ASN A 133 -8.73 12.66 0.97
CA ASN A 133 -8.83 11.36 0.33
C ASN A 133 -8.76 10.22 1.36
N THR A 134 -7.90 10.33 2.35
CA THR A 134 -7.81 9.37 3.47
C THR A 134 -9.10 9.34 4.26
N CYS A 135 -9.70 10.50 4.55
CA CYS A 135 -10.99 10.57 5.22
C CYS A 135 -12.12 9.98 4.36
N ALA A 136 -12.14 10.26 3.06
CA ALA A 136 -13.13 9.69 2.14
C ALA A 136 -13.00 8.17 2.02
N LYS A 137 -11.74 7.67 1.96
CA LYS A 137 -11.43 6.24 1.98
C LYS A 137 -11.99 5.58 3.22
N PHE A 138 -11.68 6.09 4.39
CA PHE A 138 -12.15 5.55 5.67
C PHE A 138 -13.69 5.54 5.76
N GLU A 139 -14.33 6.61 5.31
CA GLU A 139 -15.80 6.72 5.28
C GLU A 139 -16.46 5.63 4.43
N TYR A 140 -15.99 5.37 3.20
CA TYR A 140 -16.59 4.32 2.37
C TYR A 140 -16.25 2.90 2.84
N GLU A 141 -15.10 2.71 3.48
CA GLU A 141 -14.71 1.44 4.08
C GLU A 141 -15.62 1.10 5.26
N LEU A 142 -15.91 2.05 6.15
CA LEU A 142 -16.88 1.88 7.24
C LEU A 142 -18.28 1.59 6.70
N ARG A 143 -18.73 2.28 5.65
CA ARG A 143 -20.02 2.00 5.00
C ARG A 143 -20.14 0.58 4.45
N ALA A 144 -19.03 -0.09 4.17
CA ALA A 144 -19.06 -1.48 3.73
C ALA A 144 -19.54 -2.43 4.83
N VAL A 145 -19.39 -2.05 6.09
CA VAL A 145 -19.73 -2.86 7.26
C VAL A 145 -20.84 -2.25 8.14
N ASP A 146 -21.35 -1.09 7.76
CA ASP A 146 -22.46 -0.44 8.46
C ASP A 146 -23.75 -1.26 8.34
N GLY A 147 -24.55 -1.26 9.41
CA GLY A 147 -25.80 -2.01 9.49
C GLY A 147 -25.67 -3.52 9.68
N LEU A 148 -24.48 -4.04 9.98
CA LEU A 148 -24.23 -5.47 10.23
C LEU A 148 -24.39 -5.90 11.71
N GLY A 149 -24.85 -5.01 12.57
CA GLY A 149 -24.96 -5.28 14.02
C GLY A 149 -23.64 -5.15 14.76
N LEU A 150 -22.59 -4.63 14.12
CA LEU A 150 -21.30 -4.35 14.75
C LEU A 150 -21.33 -3.00 15.48
N GLY A 151 -20.62 -2.91 16.60
CA GLY A 151 -20.37 -1.62 17.24
C GLY A 151 -19.28 -0.84 16.50
N ASP A 152 -19.19 0.49 16.72
CA ASP A 152 -18.27 1.39 16.02
C ASP A 152 -16.79 0.92 16.07
N VAL A 153 -16.34 0.45 17.24
CA VAL A 153 -14.97 -0.07 17.41
C VAL A 153 -14.76 -1.39 16.65
N GLU A 154 -15.80 -2.22 16.56
CA GLU A 154 -15.73 -3.47 15.79
C GLU A 154 -15.71 -3.18 14.29
N MET A 155 -16.47 -2.17 13.83
CA MET A 155 -16.44 -1.73 12.41
C MET A 155 -15.02 -1.26 12.03
N ASP A 156 -14.40 -0.42 12.84
CA ASP A 156 -13.02 0.03 12.65
C ASP A 156 -12.05 -1.17 12.60
N SER A 157 -12.19 -2.10 13.54
CA SER A 157 -11.34 -3.30 13.63
C SER A 157 -11.48 -4.21 12.41
N VAL A 158 -12.69 -4.37 11.86
CA VAL A 158 -12.95 -5.15 10.64
C VAL A 158 -12.31 -4.46 9.43
N VAL A 159 -12.44 -3.15 9.29
CA VAL A 159 -11.77 -2.39 8.23
C VAL A 159 -10.26 -2.51 8.34
N ALA A 160 -9.69 -2.34 9.53
CA ALA A 160 -8.26 -2.47 9.78
C ALA A 160 -7.74 -3.89 9.46
N LEU A 161 -8.52 -4.94 9.80
CA LEU A 161 -8.18 -6.33 9.48
C LEU A 161 -8.08 -6.55 7.97
N VAL A 162 -9.08 -6.10 7.21
CA VAL A 162 -9.14 -6.30 5.75
C VAL A 162 -8.05 -5.53 5.02
N THR A 163 -7.87 -4.24 5.36
CA THR A 163 -6.87 -3.38 4.72
C THR A 163 -5.45 -3.77 5.10
N GLY A 164 -5.22 -4.13 6.38
CA GLY A 164 -3.92 -4.62 6.86
C GLY A 164 -3.53 -5.96 6.26
N PHE A 165 -4.50 -6.87 6.07
CA PHE A 165 -4.27 -8.11 5.33
C PHE A 165 -3.84 -7.83 3.89
N ALA A 166 -4.56 -6.94 3.18
CA ALA A 166 -4.23 -6.58 1.80
C ALA A 166 -2.84 -5.94 1.69
N GLU A 167 -2.48 -5.05 2.62
CA GLU A 167 -1.15 -4.43 2.68
C GLU A 167 -0.05 -5.48 2.92
N SER A 168 -0.22 -6.35 3.91
CA SER A 168 0.76 -7.39 4.25
C SER A 168 0.99 -8.34 3.08
N ALA A 169 -0.09 -8.79 2.43
CA ALA A 169 -0.01 -9.68 1.28
C ALA A 169 0.65 -8.97 0.07
N ALA A 170 0.28 -7.72 -0.21
CA ALA A 170 0.90 -6.93 -1.28
C ALA A 170 2.40 -6.74 -1.06
N ARG A 171 2.82 -6.53 0.19
CA ARG A 171 4.25 -6.42 0.56
C ARG A 171 5.03 -7.67 0.18
N VAL A 172 4.48 -8.85 0.43
CA VAL A 172 5.12 -10.12 0.02
C VAL A 172 5.26 -10.19 -1.50
N SER A 173 4.20 -9.87 -2.24
CA SER A 173 4.18 -9.91 -3.70
C SER A 173 5.15 -8.90 -4.33
N VAL A 174 5.15 -7.67 -3.83
CA VAL A 174 6.05 -6.61 -4.31
C VAL A 174 7.51 -6.96 -4.01
N ASN A 175 7.80 -7.52 -2.82
CA ASN A 175 9.16 -7.94 -2.46
C ASN A 175 9.64 -9.12 -3.32
N ALA A 176 8.77 -10.06 -3.68
CA ALA A 176 9.11 -11.16 -4.61
C ALA A 176 9.50 -10.60 -5.99
N ALA A 177 8.67 -9.73 -6.56
CA ALA A 177 8.96 -9.08 -7.84
C ALA A 177 10.25 -8.22 -7.80
N GLU A 178 10.58 -7.61 -6.66
CA GLU A 178 11.83 -6.88 -6.48
C GLU A 178 13.04 -7.83 -6.37
N ALA A 179 12.89 -8.97 -5.70
CA ALA A 179 13.93 -10.00 -5.63
C ALA A 179 14.28 -10.54 -7.02
N GLU A 180 13.28 -10.81 -7.86
CA GLU A 180 13.48 -11.21 -9.26
C GLU A 180 14.25 -10.14 -10.05
N ARG A 181 13.84 -8.87 -9.94
CA ARG A 181 14.53 -7.76 -10.64
C ARG A 181 15.99 -7.60 -10.22
N ARG A 182 16.29 -7.76 -8.93
CA ARG A 182 17.65 -7.60 -8.39
C ARG A 182 18.56 -8.78 -8.70
N SER A 183 18.04 -10.01 -8.64
CA SER A 183 18.81 -11.23 -8.91
C SER A 183 18.94 -11.53 -10.40
N GLY A 184 18.01 -11.02 -11.24
CA GLY A 184 17.87 -11.42 -12.65
C GLY A 184 17.35 -12.85 -12.80
N MET A 185 16.81 -13.44 -11.75
CA MET A 185 16.33 -14.82 -11.68
C MET A 185 14.88 -14.81 -11.21
N THR A 186 13.99 -15.51 -11.92
CA THR A 186 12.60 -15.68 -11.47
C THR A 186 12.52 -16.60 -10.25
N ASP A 187 11.42 -16.53 -9.51
CA ASP A 187 11.18 -17.44 -8.37
C ASP A 187 11.19 -18.92 -8.82
N GLU A 188 10.68 -19.22 -10.02
CA GLU A 188 10.72 -20.55 -10.63
C GLU A 188 12.17 -21.01 -10.89
N GLN A 189 12.99 -20.17 -11.55
CA GLN A 189 14.39 -20.46 -11.82
C GLN A 189 15.19 -20.64 -10.52
N TRP A 190 14.91 -19.82 -9.52
CA TRP A 190 15.52 -19.94 -8.20
C TRP A 190 15.15 -21.27 -7.54
N TRP A 191 13.87 -21.65 -7.63
CA TRP A 191 13.40 -22.92 -7.08
C TRP A 191 13.98 -24.13 -7.82
N GLU A 192 13.98 -24.13 -9.15
CA GLU A 192 14.62 -25.19 -9.96
C GLU A 192 16.09 -25.39 -9.62
N ALA A 193 16.82 -24.31 -9.35
CA ALA A 193 18.22 -24.38 -8.95
C ALA A 193 18.43 -24.85 -7.51
N SER A 194 17.50 -24.54 -6.60
CA SER A 194 17.65 -24.78 -5.16
C SER A 194 17.05 -26.11 -4.70
N ALA A 195 15.93 -26.55 -5.27
CA ALA A 195 15.19 -27.73 -4.80
C ALA A 195 16.01 -29.02 -4.85
N PRO A 196 16.78 -29.35 -5.93
CA PRO A 196 17.56 -30.60 -5.96
C PRO A 196 18.68 -30.62 -4.91
N LEU A 197 19.28 -29.47 -4.60
CA LEU A 197 20.31 -29.39 -3.56
C LEU A 197 19.66 -29.51 -2.17
N LEU A 198 18.53 -28.87 -1.97
CA LEU A 198 17.77 -28.95 -0.71
C LEU A 198 17.37 -30.38 -0.39
N GLU A 199 16.91 -31.16 -1.38
CA GLU A 199 16.58 -32.58 -1.23
C GLU A 199 17.76 -33.44 -0.77
N THR A 200 19.01 -33.07 -1.13
CA THR A 200 20.20 -33.76 -0.67
C THR A 200 20.69 -33.35 0.71
N LEU A 201 20.35 -32.17 1.15
CA LEU A 201 20.81 -31.58 2.42
C LEU A 201 19.85 -31.76 3.57
N VAL A 202 18.54 -31.82 3.27
CA VAL A 202 17.50 -31.94 4.28
C VAL A 202 17.20 -33.41 4.55
N ASN A 203 17.37 -33.82 5.81
CA ASN A 203 16.94 -35.12 6.26
C ASN A 203 15.41 -35.14 6.49
N GLU A 204 14.69 -35.94 5.76
CA GLU A 204 13.23 -36.05 5.87
C GLU A 204 12.75 -36.47 7.27
N ASP A 205 13.55 -37.28 7.98
CA ASP A 205 13.22 -37.72 9.35
C ASP A 205 13.24 -36.55 10.35
N ASP A 206 14.09 -35.54 10.12
CA ASP A 206 14.17 -34.35 10.97
C ASP A 206 13.09 -33.32 10.65
N TYR A 207 12.57 -33.28 9.39
CA TYR A 207 11.63 -32.28 8.91
C TYR A 207 10.45 -32.88 8.10
N PRO A 208 9.74 -33.91 8.62
CA PRO A 208 8.79 -34.69 7.81
C PRO A 208 7.61 -33.87 7.25
N LEU A 209 7.12 -32.88 8.01
CA LEU A 209 6.06 -31.99 7.55
C LEU A 209 6.58 -30.94 6.58
N GLY A 210 7.73 -30.36 6.85
CA GLY A 210 8.38 -29.36 6.00
C GLY A 210 8.67 -29.92 4.60
N THR A 211 9.28 -31.11 4.55
CA THR A 211 9.62 -31.79 3.30
C THR A 211 8.35 -32.13 2.50
N ARG A 212 7.35 -32.76 3.13
CA ARG A 212 6.10 -33.13 2.47
C ARG A 212 5.35 -31.92 1.93
N VAL A 213 5.17 -30.88 2.76
CA VAL A 213 4.41 -29.67 2.37
C VAL A 213 5.20 -28.86 1.36
N GLY A 214 6.52 -28.71 1.54
CA GLY A 214 7.39 -28.00 0.60
C GLY A 214 7.40 -28.64 -0.78
N ALA A 215 7.49 -29.96 -0.88
CA ALA A 215 7.41 -30.69 -2.14
C ALA A 215 6.03 -30.46 -2.82
N ALA A 216 4.93 -30.52 -2.06
CA ALA A 216 3.59 -30.26 -2.60
C ALA A 216 3.45 -28.85 -3.14
N VAL A 217 3.94 -27.83 -2.42
CA VAL A 217 3.94 -26.41 -2.83
C VAL A 217 4.82 -26.19 -4.06
N GLY A 218 6.05 -26.73 -4.06
CA GLY A 218 6.97 -26.66 -5.20
C GLY A 218 6.38 -27.28 -6.47
N ASN A 219 5.75 -28.47 -6.35
CA ASN A 219 5.10 -29.13 -7.47
C ASN A 219 3.87 -28.38 -8.00
N GLU A 220 3.07 -27.78 -7.11
CA GLU A 220 1.85 -27.04 -7.49
C GLU A 220 2.16 -25.69 -8.12
N TYR A 221 3.17 -24.99 -7.62
CA TYR A 221 3.43 -23.59 -7.99
C TYR A 221 4.70 -23.39 -8.84
N GLY A 222 5.55 -24.39 -8.93
CA GLY A 222 6.87 -24.26 -9.56
C GLY A 222 7.80 -23.30 -8.80
N SER A 223 7.46 -22.96 -7.56
CA SER A 223 8.19 -21.96 -6.75
C SER A 223 7.95 -22.21 -5.26
N ALA A 224 8.84 -21.64 -4.42
CA ALA A 224 8.70 -21.71 -2.96
C ALA A 224 7.52 -20.87 -2.44
N VAL A 225 7.08 -19.86 -3.19
CA VAL A 225 6.03 -18.91 -2.80
C VAL A 225 5.08 -18.61 -3.97
N ALA A 226 3.82 -18.37 -3.65
CA ALA A 226 2.79 -17.98 -4.64
C ALA A 226 1.95 -16.83 -4.06
N PRO A 227 2.48 -15.57 -4.07
CA PRO A 227 1.87 -14.44 -3.35
C PRO A 227 0.42 -14.17 -3.77
N GLY A 228 0.10 -14.23 -5.07
CA GLY A 228 -1.26 -14.03 -5.56
C GLY A 228 -2.24 -15.08 -5.06
N ARG A 229 -1.86 -16.38 -5.03
CA ARG A 229 -2.70 -17.45 -4.46
C ARG A 229 -2.84 -17.33 -2.94
N ALA A 230 -1.77 -16.95 -2.26
CA ALA A 230 -1.80 -16.69 -0.83
C ALA A 230 -2.75 -15.52 -0.47
N PHE A 231 -2.78 -14.47 -1.29
CA PHE A 231 -3.74 -13.38 -1.16
C PHE A 231 -5.19 -13.88 -1.32
N GLU A 232 -5.49 -14.62 -2.39
CA GLU A 232 -6.85 -15.12 -2.64
C GLU A 232 -7.34 -16.06 -1.52
N PHE A 233 -6.49 -17.00 -1.10
CA PHE A 233 -6.80 -17.90 -0.01
C PHE A 233 -7.03 -17.17 1.30
N GLY A 234 -6.12 -16.26 1.64
CA GLY A 234 -6.18 -15.50 2.89
C GLY A 234 -7.37 -14.54 2.93
N LEU A 235 -7.65 -13.84 1.82
CA LEU A 235 -8.82 -12.96 1.73
C LEU A 235 -10.13 -13.73 1.98
N ALA A 236 -10.30 -14.90 1.35
CA ALA A 236 -11.46 -15.73 1.59
C ALA A 236 -11.60 -16.10 3.08
N ARG A 237 -10.51 -16.48 3.76
CA ARG A 237 -10.54 -16.87 5.20
C ARG A 237 -10.79 -15.67 6.10
N VAL A 238 -10.25 -14.49 5.78
CA VAL A 238 -10.56 -13.24 6.51
C VAL A 238 -12.05 -12.93 6.42
N LEU A 239 -12.63 -13.00 5.22
CA LEU A 239 -14.04 -12.74 5.00
C LEU A 239 -14.95 -13.80 5.66
N ASP A 240 -14.57 -15.07 5.70
CA ASP A 240 -15.28 -16.12 6.41
C ASP A 240 -15.27 -15.87 7.94
N GLY A 241 -14.15 -15.39 8.49
CA GLY A 241 -14.06 -15.01 9.89
C GLY A 241 -14.98 -13.83 10.25
N ILE A 242 -15.05 -12.83 9.36
CA ILE A 242 -15.98 -11.69 9.51
C ILE A 242 -17.45 -12.18 9.42
N GLU A 243 -17.75 -13.11 8.51
CA GLU A 243 -19.08 -13.68 8.38
C GLU A 243 -19.52 -14.42 9.65
N ALA A 244 -18.60 -15.16 10.28
CA ALA A 244 -18.87 -15.81 11.56
C ALA A 244 -19.15 -14.78 12.67
N LEU A 245 -18.41 -13.67 12.71
CA LEU A 245 -18.65 -12.58 13.66
C LEU A 245 -20.05 -11.96 13.45
N VAL A 246 -20.38 -11.58 12.22
CA VAL A 246 -21.68 -10.96 11.86
C VAL A 246 -22.83 -11.90 12.14
N SER A 247 -22.69 -13.19 11.84
CA SER A 247 -23.73 -14.20 12.07
C SER A 247 -24.00 -14.52 13.52
N SER A 248 -23.11 -14.11 14.43
CA SER A 248 -23.24 -14.29 15.88
C SER A 248 -23.95 -13.12 16.60
N ARG A 249 -24.36 -12.10 15.84
CA ARG A 249 -25.04 -10.89 16.33
C ARG A 249 -26.55 -10.98 16.11
#